data_55381cdb67c2e8831301bd8a29d3deee
#
_entry.id   55381cdb67c2e8831301bd8a29d3deee
#
_cell.length_a   1.000
_cell.length_b   1.000
_cell.length_c   1.000
_cell.angle_alpha   90.00
_cell.angle_beta   90.00
_cell.angle_gamma   90.00
#
_symmetry.space_group_name_H-M   'P 1'
#
loop_
_entity.id
_entity.type
_entity.pdbx_description
1 polymer ?
#
loop_
_entity_poly.entity_id
_entity_poly.type
_entity_poly.pdbx_seq_one_letter_code
_entity_poly.pdbx_strand_id
1 'polypeptide(L)'
;MRLAKLLYTAAVVCGLLLPLGASAAGITNYPPLVNPSHWTEQNKSGDMVILDAKGVASFNAKVRAASRSMPDLANYPATMSGDALKTRIMDYSILDDDLYLHGNKVSENYKNILRKQSNISAIPKSVTVQYAVTVRRTAVRALPTGEGLYYYAGDRDFDALQETMLDPGEPVAVLHTSANGYFYYVQAVNYSGWVSKYNVAMTDKNTWSSFVKPQKFLVVTDA
;
A
#
# COMPACT_ATOMS: atom_id res chain seq x y z
N MET A 1 5.08 55.59 -33.46
CA MET A 1 5.52 54.16 -33.39
C MET A 1 6.49 53.84 -32.24
N ARG A 2 7.21 54.78 -31.62
CA ARG A 2 8.15 54.50 -30.50
C ARG A 2 7.46 54.47 -29.12
N LEU A 3 6.39 55.21 -28.89
CA LEU A 3 5.68 55.23 -27.61
C LEU A 3 4.87 53.96 -27.35
N ALA A 4 4.26 53.35 -28.37
CA ALA A 4 3.51 52.11 -28.24
C ALA A 4 4.37 50.90 -27.89
N LYS A 5 5.64 50.87 -28.37
CA LYS A 5 6.60 49.81 -28.02
C LYS A 5 7.09 49.92 -26.57
N LEU A 6 7.20 51.15 -26.03
CA LEU A 6 7.62 51.34 -24.64
C LEU A 6 6.54 50.90 -23.62
N LEU A 7 5.27 51.16 -23.97
CA LEU A 7 4.14 50.71 -23.13
C LEU A 7 3.96 49.18 -23.12
N TYR A 8 4.23 48.53 -24.25
CA TYR A 8 4.15 47.06 -24.30
C TYR A 8 5.28 46.38 -23.51
N THR A 9 6.48 46.97 -23.53
CA THR A 9 7.63 46.44 -22.77
C THR A 9 7.45 46.66 -21.26
N ALA A 10 6.83 47.77 -20.84
CA ALA A 10 6.53 48.05 -19.44
C ALA A 10 5.42 47.12 -18.90
N ALA A 11 4.41 46.79 -19.71
CA ALA A 11 3.34 45.86 -19.34
C ALA A 11 3.84 44.41 -19.17
N VAL A 12 4.78 43.97 -20.04
CA VAL A 12 5.38 42.63 -19.95
C VAL A 12 6.33 42.51 -18.77
N VAL A 13 7.08 43.54 -18.41
CA VAL A 13 7.98 43.53 -17.24
C VAL A 13 7.19 43.60 -15.92
N CYS A 14 6.08 44.33 -15.87
CA CYS A 14 5.20 44.30 -14.66
C CYS A 14 4.46 42.95 -14.48
N GLY A 15 4.14 42.25 -15.56
CA GLY A 15 3.54 40.93 -15.51
C GLY A 15 4.48 39.81 -15.00
N LEU A 16 5.80 40.00 -15.13
CA LEU A 16 6.81 39.06 -14.71
C LEU A 16 7.30 39.27 -13.25
N LEU A 17 6.83 40.34 -12.58
CA LEU A 17 7.17 40.63 -11.17
C LEU A 17 6.03 40.33 -10.20
N LEU A 18 4.99 39.63 -10.64
CA LEU A 18 4.06 39.05 -9.67
C LEU A 18 4.78 37.93 -8.91
N PRO A 19 4.87 38.04 -7.58
CA PRO A 19 5.59 37.02 -6.82
C PRO A 19 4.84 35.71 -6.97
N LEU A 20 5.51 34.71 -7.53
CA LEU A 20 5.12 33.30 -7.54
C LEU A 20 5.11 32.70 -6.10
N GLY A 21 4.95 33.55 -5.08
CA GLY A 21 5.00 33.20 -3.67
C GLY A 21 3.64 33.00 -2.98
N ALA A 22 2.55 32.85 -3.73
CA ALA A 22 1.22 32.84 -3.12
C ALA A 22 0.64 31.45 -2.79
N SER A 23 1.38 30.35 -2.97
CA SER A 23 0.74 29.03 -2.91
C SER A 23 0.95 28.23 -1.63
N ALA A 24 1.89 28.61 -0.78
CA ALA A 24 2.14 27.90 0.47
C ALA A 24 1.59 28.58 1.72
N ALA A 25 1.21 29.87 1.62
CA ALA A 25 0.72 30.64 2.76
C ALA A 25 -0.77 30.42 3.10
N GLY A 26 -1.52 29.72 2.22
CA GLY A 26 -2.97 29.62 2.33
C GLY A 26 -3.45 28.79 3.52
N ILE A 27 -2.77 27.69 3.83
CA ILE A 27 -3.26 26.76 4.87
C ILE A 27 -2.84 27.21 6.28
N THR A 28 -1.68 27.82 6.42
CA THR A 28 -1.19 28.31 7.73
C THR A 28 -1.94 29.54 8.24
N ASN A 29 -2.67 30.26 7.37
CA ASN A 29 -3.48 31.42 7.73
C ASN A 29 -4.91 31.09 8.12
N TYR A 30 -5.27 29.81 8.25
CA TYR A 30 -6.54 29.34 8.82
C TYR A 30 -6.30 28.64 10.16
N PRO A 31 -5.88 29.36 11.21
CA PRO A 31 -5.63 28.77 12.53
C PRO A 31 -6.78 27.89 13.03
N PRO A 32 -8.08 28.21 12.76
CA PRO A 32 -9.16 27.34 13.18
C PRO A 32 -9.12 25.95 12.55
N LEU A 33 -8.75 25.83 11.26
CA LEU A 33 -8.78 24.56 10.53
C LEU A 33 -7.67 23.58 10.94
N VAL A 34 -6.55 24.09 11.44
CA VAL A 34 -5.42 23.28 11.93
C VAL A 34 -5.54 22.94 13.43
N ASN A 35 -6.50 23.55 14.11
CA ASN A 35 -6.75 23.27 15.53
C ASN A 35 -7.79 22.13 15.64
N PRO A 36 -7.46 21.01 16.28
CA PRO A 36 -8.41 19.93 16.53
C PRO A 36 -9.71 20.38 17.19
N SER A 37 -9.65 21.36 18.11
CA SER A 37 -10.82 21.92 18.78
C SER A 37 -11.86 22.48 17.82
N HIS A 38 -11.43 23.07 16.69
CA HIS A 38 -12.35 23.59 15.68
C HIS A 38 -13.31 22.52 15.15
N TRP A 39 -12.81 21.29 14.99
CA TRP A 39 -13.60 20.17 14.48
C TRP A 39 -14.40 19.48 15.58
N THR A 40 -13.80 19.30 16.76
CA THR A 40 -14.47 18.62 17.88
C THR A 40 -15.62 19.45 18.46
N GLU A 41 -15.49 20.78 18.54
CA GLU A 41 -16.55 21.67 19.03
C GLU A 41 -17.76 21.71 18.09
N GLN A 42 -17.59 21.46 16.80
CA GLN A 42 -18.69 21.35 15.83
C GLN A 42 -19.44 20.02 15.95
N ASN A 43 -18.83 19.00 16.52
CA ASN A 43 -19.46 17.70 16.69
C ASN A 43 -20.16 17.59 18.05
N LYS A 44 -21.40 18.06 18.11
CA LYS A 44 -22.24 18.01 19.31
C LYS A 44 -22.59 16.60 19.79
N SER A 45 -22.27 15.60 18.99
CA SER A 45 -22.54 14.18 19.28
C SER A 45 -21.25 13.35 19.36
N GLY A 46 -20.11 13.99 19.70
CA GLY A 46 -18.79 13.34 19.72
C GLY A 46 -18.71 12.10 20.59
N ASP A 47 -19.43 12.08 21.70
CA ASP A 47 -19.48 10.96 22.64
C ASP A 47 -20.55 9.91 22.31
N MET A 48 -21.30 10.09 21.22
CA MET A 48 -22.33 9.14 20.82
C MET A 48 -21.68 7.87 20.26
N VAL A 49 -22.05 6.71 20.81
CA VAL A 49 -21.64 5.42 20.26
C VAL A 49 -22.32 5.22 18.91
N ILE A 50 -21.55 5.29 17.82
CA ILE A 50 -22.04 5.08 16.44
C ILE A 50 -22.33 3.60 16.20
N LEU A 51 -21.42 2.73 16.67
CA LEU A 51 -21.54 1.28 16.60
C LEU A 51 -21.10 0.64 17.93
N ASP A 52 -21.95 -0.17 18.52
CA ASP A 52 -21.56 -1.03 19.60
C ASP A 52 -20.71 -2.23 19.10
N ALA A 53 -20.21 -3.06 19.98
CA ALA A 53 -19.36 -4.21 19.62
C ALA A 53 -20.06 -5.16 18.61
N LYS A 54 -21.38 -5.36 18.72
CA LYS A 54 -22.17 -6.18 17.81
C LYS A 54 -22.29 -5.50 16.44
N GLY A 55 -22.51 -4.18 16.41
CA GLY A 55 -22.54 -3.36 15.23
C GLY A 55 -21.20 -3.40 14.47
N VAL A 56 -20.09 -3.24 15.19
CA VAL A 56 -18.73 -3.36 14.62
C VAL A 56 -18.49 -4.74 14.03
N ALA A 57 -18.86 -5.81 14.74
CA ALA A 57 -18.71 -7.19 14.26
C ALA A 57 -19.53 -7.42 12.96
N SER A 58 -20.77 -6.94 12.93
CA SER A 58 -21.64 -7.02 11.74
C SER A 58 -21.09 -6.23 10.57
N PHE A 59 -20.63 -5.00 10.82
CA PHE A 59 -20.00 -4.15 9.79
C PHE A 59 -18.76 -4.83 9.20
N ASN A 60 -17.86 -5.32 10.04
CA ASN A 60 -16.65 -6.02 9.60
C ASN A 60 -16.97 -7.30 8.81
N ALA A 61 -18.01 -8.03 9.18
CA ALA A 61 -18.45 -9.19 8.39
C ALA A 61 -18.92 -8.80 6.98
N LYS A 62 -19.67 -7.69 6.86
CA LYS A 62 -20.11 -7.17 5.55
C LYS A 62 -18.93 -6.70 4.70
N VAL A 63 -17.96 -6.00 5.31
CA VAL A 63 -16.74 -5.56 4.61
C VAL A 63 -15.96 -6.77 4.08
N ARG A 64 -15.73 -7.79 4.90
CA ARG A 64 -15.06 -9.02 4.45
C ARG A 64 -15.81 -9.76 3.35
N ALA A 65 -17.13 -9.80 3.40
CA ALA A 65 -17.95 -10.43 2.36
C ALA A 65 -17.87 -9.66 1.02
N ALA A 66 -17.74 -8.34 1.06
CA ALA A 66 -17.65 -7.49 -0.12
C ALA A 66 -16.23 -7.39 -0.69
N SER A 67 -15.20 -7.60 0.11
CA SER A 67 -13.79 -7.40 -0.27
C SER A 67 -13.04 -8.71 -0.40
N ARG A 68 -12.46 -8.95 -1.59
CA ARG A 68 -11.58 -10.11 -1.82
C ARG A 68 -10.21 -9.97 -1.14
N SER A 69 -9.78 -8.75 -0.84
CA SER A 69 -8.49 -8.46 -0.22
C SER A 69 -8.48 -8.55 1.30
N MET A 70 -9.66 -8.66 1.94
CA MET A 70 -9.83 -8.66 3.40
C MET A 70 -10.42 -9.97 3.92
N PRO A 71 -9.72 -11.10 3.81
CA PRO A 71 -10.20 -12.37 4.32
C PRO A 71 -10.19 -12.38 5.85
N ASP A 72 -10.99 -13.27 6.43
CA ASP A 72 -10.88 -13.57 7.86
C ASP A 72 -9.65 -14.43 8.13
N LEU A 73 -8.55 -13.81 8.53
CA LEU A 73 -7.31 -14.53 8.84
C LEU A 73 -7.49 -15.55 9.96
N ALA A 74 -8.39 -15.30 10.91
CA ALA A 74 -8.62 -16.24 12.01
C ALA A 74 -9.18 -17.59 11.52
N ASN A 75 -9.89 -17.57 10.40
CA ASN A 75 -10.48 -18.74 9.75
C ASN A 75 -9.86 -18.98 8.36
N TYR A 76 -8.62 -18.52 8.15
CA TYR A 76 -7.96 -18.68 6.86
C TYR A 76 -7.77 -20.16 6.52
N PRO A 77 -8.13 -20.60 5.30
CA PRO A 77 -8.07 -22.01 4.93
C PRO A 77 -6.63 -22.54 4.96
N ALA A 78 -6.46 -23.82 5.30
CA ALA A 78 -5.15 -24.47 5.28
C ALA A 78 -4.63 -24.75 3.86
N THR A 79 -5.52 -24.72 2.87
CA THR A 79 -5.19 -24.91 1.46
C THR A 79 -6.02 -23.97 0.60
N MET A 80 -5.51 -23.64 -0.59
CA MET A 80 -6.27 -22.90 -1.60
C MET A 80 -6.01 -23.44 -3.00
N SER A 81 -6.92 -23.11 -3.94
CA SER A 81 -6.75 -23.45 -5.35
C SER A 81 -5.53 -22.72 -5.94
N GLY A 82 -4.66 -23.47 -6.62
CA GLY A 82 -3.52 -22.90 -7.34
C GLY A 82 -3.97 -21.98 -8.46
N ASP A 83 -5.06 -22.28 -9.15
CA ASP A 83 -5.55 -21.41 -10.23
C ASP A 83 -6.11 -20.09 -9.68
N ALA A 84 -6.78 -20.11 -8.52
CA ALA A 84 -7.20 -18.89 -7.85
C ALA A 84 -5.99 -18.04 -7.41
N LEU A 85 -4.90 -18.66 -6.97
CA LEU A 85 -3.67 -17.94 -6.62
C LEU A 85 -2.98 -17.37 -7.86
N LYS A 86 -2.89 -18.13 -8.95
CA LYS A 86 -2.32 -17.64 -10.23
C LYS A 86 -3.08 -16.40 -10.72
N THR A 87 -4.40 -16.46 -10.77
CA THR A 87 -5.24 -15.32 -11.17
C THR A 87 -4.94 -14.11 -10.29
N ARG A 88 -4.92 -14.30 -8.97
CA ARG A 88 -4.64 -13.21 -8.02
C ARG A 88 -3.27 -12.57 -8.24
N ILE A 89 -2.22 -13.35 -8.46
CA ILE A 89 -0.87 -12.81 -8.74
C ILE A 89 -0.86 -12.07 -10.08
N MET A 90 -1.53 -12.60 -11.09
CA MET A 90 -1.57 -12.00 -12.43
C MET A 90 -2.32 -10.67 -12.44
N ASP A 91 -3.41 -10.54 -11.70
CA ASP A 91 -4.20 -9.31 -11.63
C ASP A 91 -3.38 -8.11 -11.12
N TYR A 92 -2.37 -8.34 -10.28
CA TYR A 92 -1.47 -7.31 -9.75
C TYR A 92 -0.14 -7.19 -10.53
N SER A 93 0.11 -8.05 -11.50
CA SER A 93 1.39 -8.07 -12.26
C SER A 93 1.35 -7.23 -13.54
N ILE A 94 0.36 -6.34 -13.67
CA ILE A 94 0.17 -5.49 -14.86
C ILE A 94 1.18 -4.33 -14.81
N LEU A 95 1.98 -4.21 -15.87
CA LEU A 95 2.97 -3.14 -16.06
C LEU A 95 2.78 -2.51 -17.44
N ASP A 96 1.59 -1.93 -17.66
CA ASP A 96 1.24 -1.37 -18.98
C ASP A 96 1.79 0.03 -19.20
N ASP A 97 2.07 0.77 -18.11
CA ASP A 97 2.56 2.13 -18.18
C ASP A 97 4.05 2.23 -18.54
N ASP A 98 4.44 3.38 -19.03
CA ASP A 98 5.83 3.77 -19.15
C ASP A 98 6.40 3.97 -17.75
N LEU A 99 7.29 3.09 -17.33
CA LEU A 99 7.93 3.15 -16.03
C LEU A 99 9.43 3.38 -16.16
N TYR A 100 10.03 3.95 -15.12
CA TYR A 100 11.42 4.33 -15.05
C TYR A 100 12.12 3.66 -13.87
N LEU A 101 13.34 3.17 -14.12
CA LEU A 101 14.26 2.62 -13.12
C LEU A 101 15.57 3.43 -13.21
N HIS A 102 15.99 4.02 -12.10
CA HIS A 102 17.20 4.84 -12.04
C HIS A 102 17.27 5.92 -13.13
N GLY A 103 16.11 6.54 -13.46
CA GLY A 103 16.02 7.58 -14.48
C GLY A 103 15.91 7.09 -15.93
N ASN A 104 16.00 5.78 -16.16
CA ASN A 104 15.90 5.20 -17.50
C ASN A 104 14.55 4.49 -17.69
N LYS A 105 13.98 4.65 -18.89
CA LYS A 105 12.75 3.96 -19.26
C LYS A 105 12.95 2.45 -19.22
N VAL A 106 12.04 1.75 -18.53
CA VAL A 106 12.07 0.29 -18.38
C VAL A 106 11.67 -0.38 -19.69
N SER A 107 12.50 -1.30 -20.17
CA SER A 107 12.20 -2.07 -21.38
C SER A 107 11.16 -3.17 -21.13
N GLU A 108 10.43 -3.57 -22.17
CA GLU A 108 9.50 -4.69 -22.10
C GLU A 108 10.22 -6.02 -21.71
N ASN A 109 11.47 -6.17 -22.13
CA ASN A 109 12.26 -7.32 -21.71
C ASN A 109 12.47 -7.36 -20.18
N TYR A 110 12.76 -6.22 -19.56
CA TYR A 110 12.91 -6.13 -18.10
C TYR A 110 11.57 -6.37 -17.38
N LYS A 111 10.46 -5.80 -17.87
CA LYS A 111 9.13 -6.10 -17.34
C LYS A 111 8.81 -7.59 -17.39
N ASN A 112 9.16 -8.26 -18.48
CA ASN A 112 8.99 -9.70 -18.62
C ASN A 112 9.86 -10.50 -17.65
N ILE A 113 11.09 -10.06 -17.38
CA ILE A 113 11.95 -10.66 -16.35
C ILE A 113 11.28 -10.55 -14.97
N LEU A 114 10.74 -9.37 -14.61
CA LEU A 114 10.03 -9.19 -13.34
C LEU A 114 8.80 -10.10 -13.24
N ARG A 115 7.97 -10.18 -14.29
CA ARG A 115 6.81 -11.08 -14.31
C ARG A 115 7.22 -12.54 -14.13
N LYS A 116 8.32 -13.01 -14.77
CA LYS A 116 8.85 -14.37 -14.61
C LYS A 116 9.30 -14.67 -13.19
N GLN A 117 9.77 -13.66 -12.43
CA GLN A 117 10.13 -13.84 -11.02
C GLN A 117 8.93 -14.23 -10.15
N SER A 118 7.69 -13.95 -10.57
CA SER A 118 6.49 -14.41 -9.87
C SER A 118 6.31 -15.94 -9.89
N ASN A 119 7.09 -16.67 -10.70
CA ASN A 119 7.17 -18.14 -10.72
C ASN A 119 5.81 -18.86 -10.81
N ILE A 120 4.89 -18.29 -11.58
CA ILE A 120 3.48 -18.73 -11.65
C ILE A 120 3.36 -20.18 -12.11
N SER A 121 4.25 -20.63 -13.00
CA SER A 121 4.25 -21.99 -13.52
C SER A 121 4.55 -23.07 -12.46
N ALA A 122 5.22 -22.69 -11.37
CA ALA A 122 5.54 -23.60 -10.27
C ALA A 122 4.40 -23.72 -9.23
N ILE A 123 3.31 -22.98 -9.38
CA ILE A 123 2.17 -23.04 -8.47
C ILE A 123 1.43 -24.36 -8.69
N PRO A 124 1.32 -25.24 -7.66
CA PRO A 124 0.62 -26.52 -7.77
C PRO A 124 -0.90 -26.31 -7.86
N LYS A 125 -1.64 -27.37 -8.24
CA LYS A 125 -3.12 -27.31 -8.29
C LYS A 125 -3.75 -26.99 -6.93
N SER A 126 -3.14 -27.46 -5.85
CA SER A 126 -3.53 -27.14 -4.47
C SER A 126 -2.31 -26.60 -3.72
N VAL A 127 -2.44 -25.40 -3.17
CA VAL A 127 -1.39 -24.72 -2.42
C VAL A 127 -1.63 -24.94 -0.94
N THR A 128 -0.66 -25.46 -0.22
CA THR A 128 -0.67 -25.52 1.23
C THR A 128 -0.25 -24.18 1.79
N VAL A 129 -1.09 -23.60 2.65
CA VAL A 129 -0.83 -22.32 3.31
C VAL A 129 0.20 -22.52 4.41
N GLN A 130 1.23 -21.69 4.40
CA GLN A 130 2.20 -21.61 5.48
C GLN A 130 1.98 -20.32 6.28
N TYR A 131 2.51 -20.24 7.47
CA TYR A 131 2.25 -19.15 8.41
C TYR A 131 3.54 -18.43 8.74
N ALA A 132 3.48 -17.09 8.78
CA ALA A 132 4.60 -16.25 9.16
C ALA A 132 4.13 -15.00 9.89
N VAL A 133 5.06 -14.34 10.57
CA VAL A 133 4.86 -13.04 11.21
C VAL A 133 5.95 -12.11 10.70
N THR A 134 5.61 -10.86 10.41
CA THR A 134 6.60 -9.85 10.03
C THR A 134 7.51 -9.55 11.22
N VAL A 135 8.82 -9.50 10.97
CA VAL A 135 9.84 -9.19 12.00
C VAL A 135 10.51 -7.84 11.75
N ARG A 136 10.24 -7.26 10.59
CA ARG A 136 10.68 -5.92 10.20
C ARG A 136 9.59 -5.26 9.38
N ARG A 137 9.54 -3.94 9.41
CA ARG A 137 8.68 -3.18 8.50
C ARG A 137 9.02 -3.54 7.06
N THR A 138 8.03 -3.90 6.27
CA THR A 138 8.24 -4.43 4.90
C THR A 138 7.21 -3.91 3.93
N ALA A 139 7.66 -3.54 2.73
CA ALA A 139 6.76 -3.24 1.63
C ALA A 139 6.05 -4.51 1.16
N VAL A 140 4.75 -4.39 0.92
CA VAL A 140 3.98 -5.33 0.10
C VAL A 140 4.02 -4.80 -1.32
N ARG A 141 4.42 -5.62 -2.26
CA ARG A 141 4.73 -5.21 -3.63
C ARG A 141 3.92 -5.99 -4.64
N ALA A 142 3.59 -5.36 -5.77
CA ALA A 142 2.91 -6.01 -6.89
C ALA A 142 3.76 -7.10 -7.55
N LEU A 143 5.08 -6.93 -7.58
CA LEU A 143 6.05 -7.87 -8.16
C LEU A 143 7.21 -8.17 -7.21
N PRO A 144 7.82 -9.37 -7.30
CA PRO A 144 8.89 -9.82 -6.39
C PRO A 144 10.25 -9.19 -6.74
N THR A 145 10.38 -7.90 -6.50
CA THR A 145 11.61 -7.11 -6.68
C THR A 145 11.79 -6.12 -5.55
N GLY A 146 13.02 -5.81 -5.18
CA GLY A 146 13.36 -4.71 -4.27
C GLY A 146 13.51 -3.37 -4.97
N GLU A 147 13.56 -3.35 -6.32
CA GLU A 147 13.71 -2.13 -7.09
C GLU A 147 12.38 -1.38 -7.19
N GLY A 148 12.42 -0.06 -6.99
CA GLY A 148 11.30 0.82 -7.23
C GLY A 148 11.17 1.16 -8.71
N LEU A 149 9.95 1.13 -9.23
CA LEU A 149 9.64 1.64 -10.57
C LEU A 149 8.78 2.89 -10.44
N TYR A 150 9.04 3.90 -11.27
CA TYR A 150 8.46 5.23 -11.14
C TYR A 150 7.80 5.69 -12.44
N TYR A 151 6.81 6.56 -12.36
CA TYR A 151 6.12 7.10 -13.55
C TYR A 151 6.92 8.17 -14.30
N TYR A 152 7.96 8.76 -13.67
CA TYR A 152 8.81 9.80 -14.27
C TYR A 152 10.29 9.50 -14.01
N ALA A 153 11.15 9.89 -14.94
CA ALA A 153 12.59 9.66 -14.85
C ALA A 153 13.26 10.24 -13.58
N GLY A 154 12.73 11.34 -13.04
CA GLY A 154 13.24 12.00 -11.83
C GLY A 154 12.48 11.68 -10.56
N ASP A 155 11.40 10.93 -10.63
CA ASP A 155 10.61 10.54 -9.48
C ASP A 155 11.38 9.54 -8.60
N ARG A 156 11.25 9.70 -7.27
CA ARG A 156 11.82 8.80 -6.25
C ARG A 156 10.86 8.59 -5.07
N ASP A 157 9.69 9.20 -5.11
CA ASP A 157 8.77 9.26 -3.98
C ASP A 157 7.63 8.25 -4.11
N PHE A 158 7.16 8.01 -5.34
CA PHE A 158 6.00 7.15 -5.59
C PHE A 158 6.38 5.89 -6.39
N ASP A 159 6.84 4.87 -5.67
CA ASP A 159 7.14 3.56 -6.25
C ASP A 159 5.84 2.87 -6.73
N ALA A 160 5.68 2.75 -8.04
CA ALA A 160 4.52 2.14 -8.69
C ALA A 160 4.30 0.66 -8.33
N LEU A 161 5.30 -0.01 -7.80
CA LEU A 161 5.19 -1.41 -7.36
C LEU A 161 4.87 -1.56 -5.88
N GLN A 162 4.94 -0.50 -5.08
CA GLN A 162 4.63 -0.56 -3.67
C GLN A 162 3.14 -0.38 -3.44
N GLU A 163 2.48 -1.42 -2.95
CA GLU A 163 1.06 -1.44 -2.68
C GLU A 163 0.73 -0.90 -1.27
N THR A 164 1.45 -1.38 -0.28
CA THR A 164 1.31 -0.98 1.12
C THR A 164 2.56 -1.36 1.93
N MET A 165 2.52 -1.08 3.23
CA MET A 165 3.55 -1.50 4.19
C MET A 165 2.92 -2.34 5.29
N LEU A 166 3.66 -3.34 5.77
CA LEU A 166 3.34 -4.10 6.99
C LEU A 166 4.33 -3.73 8.08
N ASP A 167 3.83 -3.54 9.28
CA ASP A 167 4.65 -3.29 10.45
C ASP A 167 5.11 -4.60 11.11
N PRO A 168 6.15 -4.61 11.98
CA PRO A 168 6.54 -5.79 12.72
C PRO A 168 5.41 -6.34 13.59
N GLY A 169 5.27 -7.67 13.62
CA GLY A 169 4.22 -8.34 14.40
C GLY A 169 2.95 -8.63 13.63
N GLU A 170 2.85 -8.24 12.35
CA GLU A 170 1.67 -8.57 11.56
C GLU A 170 1.69 -10.03 11.09
N PRO A 171 0.61 -10.79 11.33
CA PRO A 171 0.49 -12.16 10.84
C PRO A 171 0.18 -12.18 9.34
N VAL A 172 0.89 -13.04 8.61
CA VAL A 172 0.67 -13.25 7.19
C VAL A 172 0.56 -14.74 6.85
N ALA A 173 -0.32 -15.07 5.91
CA ALA A 173 -0.38 -16.39 5.29
C ALA A 173 0.54 -16.41 4.07
N VAL A 174 1.53 -17.30 4.05
CA VAL A 174 2.48 -17.45 2.94
C VAL A 174 1.90 -18.44 1.94
N LEU A 175 1.77 -18.01 0.69
CA LEU A 175 1.06 -18.71 -0.37
C LEU A 175 1.99 -19.20 -1.49
N HIS A 176 3.09 -18.47 -1.76
CA HIS A 176 3.99 -18.81 -2.84
C HIS A 176 5.39 -18.19 -2.62
N THR A 177 6.37 -18.70 -3.37
CA THR A 177 7.76 -18.23 -3.34
C THR A 177 8.19 -17.81 -4.74
N SER A 178 8.87 -16.66 -4.85
CA SER A 178 9.44 -16.17 -6.12
C SER A 178 10.47 -17.12 -6.70
N ALA A 179 10.75 -17.03 -8.01
CA ALA A 179 11.70 -17.90 -8.69
C ALA A 179 13.12 -17.82 -8.10
N ASN A 180 13.55 -16.62 -7.70
CA ASN A 180 14.85 -16.42 -7.04
C ASN A 180 14.86 -16.78 -5.55
N GLY A 181 13.70 -17.11 -4.97
CA GLY A 181 13.56 -17.49 -3.56
C GLY A 181 13.73 -16.35 -2.55
N TYR A 182 13.74 -15.08 -2.97
CA TYR A 182 13.93 -13.93 -2.07
C TYR A 182 12.63 -13.26 -1.62
N PHE A 183 11.49 -13.61 -2.23
CA PHE A 183 10.20 -13.04 -1.90
C PHE A 183 9.17 -14.13 -1.65
N TYR A 184 8.26 -13.86 -0.71
CA TYR A 184 7.06 -14.63 -0.49
C TYR A 184 5.84 -13.82 -0.96
N TYR A 185 4.92 -14.48 -1.67
CA TYR A 185 3.60 -13.94 -1.88
C TYR A 185 2.74 -14.24 -0.66
N VAL A 186 2.23 -13.22 -0.03
CA VAL A 186 1.52 -13.35 1.25
C VAL A 186 0.13 -12.74 1.17
N GLN A 187 -0.74 -13.23 2.05
CA GLN A 187 -1.99 -12.60 2.42
C GLN A 187 -1.85 -12.01 3.82
N ALA A 188 -1.95 -10.71 3.93
CA ALA A 188 -2.08 -9.97 5.18
C ALA A 188 -3.57 -9.72 5.51
N VAL A 189 -3.89 -9.00 6.58
CA VAL A 189 -5.25 -8.76 7.03
C VAL A 189 -6.12 -8.05 5.99
N ASN A 190 -5.55 -7.15 5.21
CA ASN A 190 -6.25 -6.29 4.27
C ASN A 190 -5.60 -6.22 2.87
N TYR A 191 -4.50 -6.92 2.67
CA TYR A 191 -3.75 -6.87 1.42
C TYR A 191 -3.09 -8.19 1.08
N SER A 192 -2.79 -8.42 -0.20
CA SER A 192 -1.94 -9.53 -0.66
C SER A 192 -0.90 -9.01 -1.64
N GLY A 193 0.30 -9.59 -1.60
CA GLY A 193 1.41 -9.20 -2.48
C GLY A 193 2.72 -9.82 -2.06
N TRP A 194 3.80 -9.35 -2.67
CA TRP A 194 5.14 -9.86 -2.44
C TRP A 194 5.84 -9.10 -1.32
N VAL A 195 6.40 -9.84 -0.38
CA VAL A 195 7.23 -9.31 0.71
C VAL A 195 8.61 -9.97 0.69
N SER A 196 9.64 -9.24 1.12
CA SER A 196 10.97 -9.84 1.30
C SER A 196 10.91 -10.96 2.34
N LYS A 197 11.43 -12.15 2.01
CA LYS A 197 11.50 -13.27 2.95
C LYS A 197 12.33 -12.99 4.20
N TYR A 198 13.26 -12.04 4.12
CA TYR A 198 14.11 -11.63 5.25
C TYR A 198 13.39 -10.77 6.28
N ASN A 199 12.20 -10.30 5.94
CA ASN A 199 11.38 -9.46 6.82
C ASN A 199 10.24 -10.23 7.50
N VAL A 200 10.15 -11.54 7.27
CA VAL A 200 9.16 -12.42 7.89
C VAL A 200 9.82 -13.63 8.54
N ALA A 201 9.28 -14.08 9.65
CA ALA A 201 9.66 -15.32 10.33
C ALA A 201 8.56 -16.36 10.15
N MET A 202 8.93 -17.53 9.61
CA MET A 202 8.01 -18.67 9.51
C MET A 202 7.68 -19.20 10.91
N THR A 203 6.42 -19.58 11.12
CA THR A 203 5.96 -20.10 12.42
C THR A 203 4.90 -21.18 12.23
N ASP A 204 4.51 -21.84 13.32
CA ASP A 204 3.38 -22.76 13.34
C ASP A 204 2.05 -21.99 13.44
N LYS A 205 0.94 -22.71 13.15
CA LYS A 205 -0.41 -22.12 13.15
C LYS A 205 -0.84 -21.61 14.53
N ASN A 206 -0.42 -22.24 15.63
CA ASN A 206 -0.84 -21.83 16.97
C ASN A 206 -0.19 -20.49 17.35
N THR A 207 1.12 -20.39 17.16
CA THR A 207 1.87 -19.15 17.36
C THR A 207 1.31 -18.05 16.46
N TRP A 208 1.11 -18.31 15.16
CA TRP A 208 0.52 -17.36 14.22
C TRP A 208 -0.87 -16.87 14.69
N SER A 209 -1.72 -17.79 15.17
CA SER A 209 -3.07 -17.45 15.66
C SER A 209 -3.04 -16.48 16.83
N SER A 210 -2.01 -16.53 17.68
CA SER A 210 -1.86 -15.59 18.79
C SER A 210 -1.59 -14.14 18.33
N PHE A 211 -1.01 -13.95 17.13
CA PHE A 211 -0.85 -12.64 16.50
C PHE A 211 -2.14 -12.20 15.78
N VAL A 212 -2.91 -13.14 15.23
CA VAL A 212 -4.21 -12.83 14.58
C VAL A 212 -5.26 -12.38 15.60
N LYS A 213 -5.28 -13.01 16.77
CA LYS A 213 -6.22 -12.70 17.87
C LYS A 213 -5.48 -12.55 19.20
N PRO A 214 -4.74 -11.44 19.37
CA PRO A 214 -4.00 -11.21 20.60
C PRO A 214 -4.93 -11.10 21.80
N GLN A 215 -4.64 -11.86 22.86
CA GLN A 215 -5.39 -11.79 24.11
C GLN A 215 -5.00 -10.57 24.96
N LYS A 216 -3.76 -10.10 24.77
CA LYS A 216 -3.23 -8.90 25.44
C LYS A 216 -2.66 -7.98 24.35
N PHE A 217 -3.07 -6.75 24.38
CA PHE A 217 -2.62 -5.73 23.43
C PHE A 217 -2.64 -4.35 24.09
N LEU A 218 -1.89 -3.43 23.51
CA LEU A 218 -1.90 -2.02 23.86
C LEU A 218 -2.53 -1.23 22.73
N VAL A 219 -3.27 -0.20 23.08
CA VAL A 219 -3.81 0.77 22.13
C VAL A 219 -3.21 2.13 22.48
N VAL A 220 -2.56 2.76 21.50
CA VAL A 220 -2.10 4.14 21.62
C VAL A 220 -3.33 5.01 21.34
N THR A 221 -3.76 5.79 22.32
CA THR A 221 -4.94 6.64 22.24
C THR A 221 -4.61 8.14 22.13
N ASP A 222 -3.34 8.48 22.32
CA ASP A 222 -2.83 9.86 22.21
C ASP A 222 -1.38 9.83 21.69
N ALA A 223 -0.98 10.87 20.97
CA ALA A 223 0.36 11.02 20.39
C ALA A 223 1.03 12.31 20.86
#